data_dedee5144a76246aa443ba667934efed
#
_entry.id   dedee5144a76246aa443ba667934efed
#
_cell.length_a   1.000
_cell.length_b   1.000
_cell.length_c   1.000
_cell.angle_alpha   90.00
_cell.angle_beta   90.00
_cell.angle_gamma   90.00
#
_symmetry.space_group_name_H-M   'P 1'
#
loop_
_entity.id
_entity.type
_entity.pdbx_description
1 polymer ?
#
loop_
_entity_poly.entity_id
_entity_poly.type
_entity_poly.pdbx_seq_one_letter_code
_entity_poly.pdbx_strand_id
1 'polypeptide(L)'
;CDFESAILKENIGFVRFNIFLFEPVKKAVEAIKTMKDCKGIIIDLRNNPGGIGNLSCAIAKEFCNVNYLLGTQRTTANNGVSELRFSVQAQKSPYLGKIIILINESSASTAEVLAIGMQENKSAIVIGTKSPGLALPSLIITLEDGSIFQYPIADFKTPLGKSLESIGVKPDYEIKQSPEKLAAGEDLLISKAIELILKN
;
A
#
# COMPACT_ATOMS: atom_id res chain seq x y z
N CYS A 1 9.40 4.13 14.16
CA CYS A 1 8.51 4.20 12.98
C CYS A 1 8.82 5.48 12.24
N ASP A 2 9.23 5.34 10.98
CA ASP A 2 9.57 6.49 10.15
C ASP A 2 8.31 6.94 9.42
N PHE A 3 8.06 8.24 9.47
CA PHE A 3 6.99 8.91 8.75
C PHE A 3 7.53 10.21 8.16
N GLU A 4 7.18 10.46 6.91
CA GLU A 4 7.54 11.68 6.19
C GLU A 4 6.34 12.15 5.36
N SER A 5 6.10 13.45 5.33
CA SER A 5 5.15 14.07 4.42
C SER A 5 5.65 15.43 3.97
N ALA A 6 5.43 15.75 2.70
CA ALA A 6 5.87 17.00 2.11
C ALA A 6 4.97 17.40 0.93
N ILE A 7 4.98 18.68 0.59
CA ILE A 7 4.55 19.16 -0.72
C ILE A 7 5.81 19.35 -1.55
N LEU A 8 5.96 18.51 -2.55
CA LEU A 8 7.07 18.56 -3.52
C LEU A 8 6.88 19.73 -4.50
N LYS A 9 7.89 19.94 -5.36
CA LYS A 9 7.77 20.87 -6.50
C LYS A 9 6.52 20.54 -7.33
N GLU A 10 6.03 21.51 -8.08
CA GLU A 10 4.82 21.39 -8.91
C GLU A 10 3.51 21.13 -8.13
N ASN A 11 3.50 21.38 -6.82
CA ASN A 11 2.35 21.13 -5.95
C ASN A 11 1.90 19.66 -5.94
N ILE A 12 2.83 18.76 -5.68
CA ILE A 12 2.59 17.31 -5.57
C ILE A 12 2.73 16.88 -4.12
N GLY A 13 1.71 16.20 -3.60
CA GLY A 13 1.73 15.63 -2.26
C GLY A 13 2.63 14.40 -2.20
N PHE A 14 3.37 14.26 -1.11
CA PHE A 14 4.22 13.10 -0.84
C PHE A 14 3.98 12.61 0.58
N VAL A 15 3.74 11.31 0.73
CA VAL A 15 3.57 10.65 2.03
C VAL A 15 4.33 9.34 2.02
N ARG A 16 5.19 9.13 3.02
CA ARG A 16 5.96 7.91 3.24
C ARG A 16 5.79 7.44 4.67
N PHE A 17 5.62 6.15 4.87
CA PHE A 17 5.65 5.51 6.18
C PHE A 17 6.13 4.07 6.03
N ASN A 18 6.87 3.57 7.03
CA ASN A 18 7.56 2.30 6.92
C ASN A 18 6.85 1.12 7.59
N ILE A 19 5.62 1.30 8.14
CA ILE A 19 4.86 0.21 8.75
C ILE A 19 3.38 0.59 8.89
N PHE A 20 2.48 -0.37 8.72
CA PHE A 20 1.04 -0.20 8.95
C PHE A 20 0.69 -0.42 10.43
N LEU A 21 1.01 0.57 11.27
CA LEU A 21 0.56 0.71 12.65
C LEU A 21 -0.34 1.93 12.80
N PHE A 22 -1.08 2.03 13.91
CA PHE A 22 -2.07 3.09 14.12
C PHE A 22 -1.49 4.49 13.99
N GLU A 23 -0.37 4.79 14.67
CA GLU A 23 0.22 6.14 14.64
C GLU A 23 0.77 6.57 13.28
N PRO A 24 1.60 5.76 12.54
CA PRO A 24 2.04 6.13 11.21
C PRO A 24 0.89 6.31 10.22
N VAL A 25 -0.11 5.42 10.25
CA VAL A 25 -1.26 5.50 9.35
C VAL A 25 -2.15 6.70 9.68
N LYS A 26 -2.37 7.01 10.95
CA LYS A 26 -3.08 8.22 11.37
C LYS A 26 -2.42 9.48 10.83
N LYS A 27 -1.09 9.61 11.00
CA LYS A 27 -0.31 10.72 10.44
C LYS A 27 -0.42 10.79 8.92
N ALA A 28 -0.37 9.64 8.23
CA ALA A 28 -0.51 9.59 6.78
C ALA A 28 -1.89 10.07 6.32
N VAL A 29 -2.96 9.63 6.97
CA VAL A 29 -4.34 10.09 6.71
C VAL A 29 -4.48 11.59 6.95
N GLU A 30 -3.95 12.11 8.06
CA GLU A 30 -3.96 13.54 8.36
C GLU A 30 -3.20 14.35 7.30
N ALA A 31 -2.01 13.90 6.90
CA ALA A 31 -1.23 14.54 5.84
C ALA A 31 -1.98 14.56 4.50
N ILE A 32 -2.55 13.42 4.07
CA ILE A 32 -3.35 13.34 2.84
C ILE A 32 -4.50 14.35 2.84
N LYS A 33 -5.17 14.53 3.97
CA LYS A 33 -6.26 15.51 4.10
C LYS A 33 -5.82 16.95 3.90
N THR A 34 -4.56 17.28 4.17
CA THR A 34 -4.00 18.62 3.88
C THR A 34 -3.58 18.83 2.43
N MET A 35 -3.51 17.75 1.64
CA MET A 35 -3.02 17.74 0.26
C MET A 35 -4.14 17.82 -0.80
N LYS A 36 -5.33 18.30 -0.41
CA LYS A 36 -6.51 18.31 -1.30
C LYS A 36 -6.33 19.14 -2.57
N ASP A 37 -5.51 20.17 -2.52
CA ASP A 37 -5.23 21.05 -3.65
C ASP A 37 -3.99 20.64 -4.46
N CYS A 38 -3.37 19.51 -4.13
CA CYS A 38 -2.25 18.98 -4.88
C CYS A 38 -2.69 18.42 -6.24
N LYS A 39 -1.83 18.52 -7.26
CA LYS A 39 -2.08 17.97 -8.61
C LYS A 39 -2.11 16.44 -8.61
N GLY A 40 -1.42 15.82 -7.68
CA GLY A 40 -1.36 14.38 -7.45
C GLY A 40 -0.75 14.07 -6.10
N ILE A 41 -0.91 12.83 -5.62
CA ILE A 41 -0.32 12.37 -4.37
C ILE A 41 0.51 11.12 -4.63
N ILE A 42 1.73 11.11 -4.11
CA ILE A 42 2.64 9.97 -4.10
C ILE A 42 2.61 9.33 -2.73
N ILE A 43 2.29 8.04 -2.66
CA ILE A 43 2.37 7.21 -1.45
C ILE A 43 3.57 6.28 -1.59
N ASP A 44 4.60 6.51 -0.79
CA ASP A 44 5.82 5.71 -0.84
C ASP A 44 5.76 4.57 0.19
N LEU A 45 5.57 3.35 -0.31
CA LEU A 45 5.53 2.11 0.46
C LEU A 45 6.81 1.27 0.27
N ARG A 46 7.86 1.82 -0.32
CA ARG A 46 9.14 1.12 -0.43
C ARG A 46 9.68 0.81 0.97
N ASN A 47 10.17 -0.42 1.14
CA ASN A 47 10.66 -0.95 2.43
C ASN A 47 9.59 -0.98 3.55
N ASN A 48 8.30 -1.01 3.19
CA ASN A 48 7.22 -1.18 4.16
C ASN A 48 6.82 -2.67 4.25
N PRO A 49 7.14 -3.37 5.36
CA PRO A 49 6.87 -4.80 5.50
C PRO A 49 5.38 -5.11 5.79
N GLY A 50 4.51 -4.11 5.79
CA GLY A 50 3.10 -4.29 6.11
C GLY A 50 2.76 -3.96 7.56
N GLY A 51 1.90 -4.78 8.18
CA GLY A 51 1.39 -4.60 9.54
C GLY A 51 -0.10 -4.91 9.63
N ILE A 52 -0.87 -4.06 10.31
CA ILE A 52 -2.31 -4.28 10.55
C ILE A 52 -3.09 -4.11 9.25
N GLY A 53 -3.66 -5.20 8.73
CA GLY A 53 -4.31 -5.27 7.42
C GLY A 53 -5.41 -4.23 7.19
N ASN A 54 -6.33 -4.06 8.16
CA ASN A 54 -7.45 -3.11 8.03
C ASN A 54 -7.01 -1.63 7.92
N LEU A 55 -5.79 -1.30 8.29
CA LEU A 55 -5.27 0.06 8.15
C LEU A 55 -5.02 0.45 6.68
N SER A 56 -4.90 -0.52 5.77
CA SER A 56 -4.91 -0.25 4.33
C SER A 56 -6.21 0.42 3.87
N CYS A 57 -7.36 -0.01 4.44
CA CYS A 57 -8.65 0.61 4.15
C CYS A 57 -8.72 2.08 4.62
N ALA A 58 -8.04 2.43 5.70
CA ALA A 58 -8.02 3.81 6.20
C ALA A 58 -7.31 4.76 5.22
N ILE A 59 -6.19 4.33 4.63
CA ILE A 59 -5.50 5.10 3.57
C ILE A 59 -6.36 5.16 2.30
N ALA A 60 -6.82 4.01 1.82
CA ALA A 60 -7.60 3.93 0.59
C ALA A 60 -8.90 4.77 0.63
N LYS A 61 -9.49 4.90 1.81
CA LYS A 61 -10.71 5.70 2.03
C LYS A 61 -10.53 7.17 1.65
N GLU A 62 -9.36 7.75 1.82
CA GLU A 62 -9.13 9.16 1.50
C GLU A 62 -9.28 9.45 -0.01
N PHE A 63 -9.26 8.41 -0.85
CA PHE A 63 -9.37 8.46 -2.31
C PHE A 63 -10.66 7.84 -2.85
N CYS A 64 -11.54 7.39 -1.96
CA CYS A 64 -12.69 6.56 -2.31
C CYS A 64 -13.96 7.39 -2.55
N ASN A 65 -14.37 7.51 -3.82
CA ASN A 65 -15.64 8.14 -4.21
C ASN A 65 -16.77 7.12 -4.48
N VAL A 66 -16.41 5.84 -4.66
CA VAL A 66 -17.36 4.70 -4.85
C VAL A 66 -16.86 3.55 -3.97
N ASN A 67 -17.77 2.85 -3.32
CA ASN A 67 -17.39 1.68 -2.52
C ASN A 67 -16.64 0.65 -3.35
N TYR A 68 -15.53 0.15 -2.83
CA TYR A 68 -14.76 -0.91 -3.47
C TYR A 68 -14.07 -1.82 -2.45
N LEU A 69 -13.47 -2.89 -2.93
CA LEU A 69 -12.80 -3.91 -2.13
C LEU A 69 -11.30 -3.87 -2.41
N LEU A 70 -10.45 -3.87 -1.37
CA LEU A 70 -9.01 -4.06 -1.53
C LEU A 70 -8.62 -5.53 -1.63
N GLY A 71 -9.49 -6.42 -1.17
CA GLY A 71 -9.29 -7.86 -1.19
C GLY A 71 -10.09 -8.58 -0.12
N THR A 72 -9.92 -9.89 -0.05
CA THR A 72 -10.64 -10.76 0.90
C THR A 72 -9.66 -11.72 1.55
N GLN A 73 -9.64 -11.74 2.86
CA GLN A 73 -8.98 -12.76 3.65
C GLN A 73 -9.96 -13.92 3.88
N ARG A 74 -9.51 -15.15 3.65
CA ARG A 74 -10.32 -16.36 3.82
C ARG A 74 -9.62 -17.32 4.78
N THR A 75 -10.29 -17.66 5.85
CA THR A 75 -9.83 -18.62 6.86
C THR A 75 -10.70 -19.86 6.81
N THR A 76 -10.08 -21.03 6.84
CA THR A 76 -10.77 -22.32 6.97
C THR A 76 -10.40 -22.91 8.33
N ALA A 77 -11.29 -22.84 9.32
CA ALA A 77 -11.06 -23.38 10.66
C ALA A 77 -12.33 -24.05 11.17
N ASN A 78 -12.20 -25.11 11.97
CA ASN A 78 -13.30 -25.77 12.69
C ASN A 78 -14.52 -26.09 11.83
N ASN A 79 -14.31 -26.66 10.63
CA ASN A 79 -15.34 -27.05 9.65
C ASN A 79 -16.17 -25.89 9.07
N GLY A 80 -15.71 -24.66 9.20
CA GLY A 80 -16.33 -23.47 8.62
C GLY A 80 -15.37 -22.65 7.78
N VAL A 81 -15.94 -21.85 6.87
CA VAL A 81 -15.19 -20.82 6.11
C VAL A 81 -15.60 -19.47 6.65
N SER A 82 -14.63 -18.67 7.06
CA SER A 82 -14.83 -17.28 7.46
C SER A 82 -14.13 -16.36 6.45
N GLU A 83 -14.80 -15.29 6.06
CA GLU A 83 -14.26 -14.29 5.16
C GLU A 83 -14.24 -12.91 5.83
N LEU A 84 -13.07 -12.28 5.82
CA LEU A 84 -12.90 -10.87 6.17
C LEU A 84 -12.65 -10.07 4.90
N ARG A 85 -13.55 -9.15 4.60
CA ARG A 85 -13.48 -8.30 3.42
C ARG A 85 -12.86 -6.95 3.77
N PHE A 86 -11.80 -6.58 3.08
CA PHE A 86 -11.16 -5.27 3.19
C PHE A 86 -11.95 -4.25 2.35
N SER A 87 -13.14 -3.89 2.84
CA SER A 87 -14.08 -3.01 2.15
C SER A 87 -13.78 -1.55 2.45
N VAL A 88 -13.70 -0.73 1.41
CA VAL A 88 -13.50 0.72 1.48
C VAL A 88 -14.83 1.40 1.16
N GLN A 89 -15.31 2.20 2.11
CA GLN A 89 -16.55 2.95 1.96
C GLN A 89 -16.27 4.32 1.35
N ALA A 90 -17.09 4.71 0.39
CA ALA A 90 -17.02 6.04 -0.20
C ALA A 90 -17.18 7.13 0.86
N GLN A 91 -16.43 8.20 0.72
CA GLN A 91 -16.57 9.38 1.59
C GLN A 91 -17.10 10.59 0.82
N LYS A 92 -17.63 11.58 1.55
CA LYS A 92 -18.28 12.75 0.95
C LYS A 92 -17.31 13.66 0.18
N SER A 93 -16.04 13.68 0.57
CA SER A 93 -15.05 14.61 0.02
C SER A 93 -13.69 13.90 -0.15
N PRO A 94 -13.60 12.89 -1.03
CA PRO A 94 -12.35 12.20 -1.31
C PRO A 94 -11.41 13.10 -2.12
N TYR A 95 -10.13 12.77 -2.07
CA TYR A 95 -9.19 13.31 -3.05
C TYR A 95 -9.39 12.61 -4.40
N LEU A 96 -9.55 13.37 -5.47
CA LEU A 96 -9.88 12.85 -6.81
C LEU A 96 -8.75 13.04 -7.84
N GLY A 97 -7.61 13.57 -7.43
CA GLY A 97 -6.43 13.69 -8.29
C GLY A 97 -5.74 12.34 -8.51
N LYS A 98 -4.67 12.36 -9.32
CA LYS A 98 -3.89 11.16 -9.60
C LYS A 98 -3.16 10.67 -8.34
N ILE A 99 -3.19 9.36 -8.10
CA ILE A 99 -2.50 8.70 -7.00
C ILE A 99 -1.45 7.77 -7.59
N ILE A 100 -0.22 7.90 -7.10
CA ILE A 100 0.90 7.01 -7.44
C ILE A 100 1.35 6.30 -6.17
N ILE A 101 1.48 4.98 -6.23
CA ILE A 101 2.03 4.17 -5.14
C ILE A 101 3.41 3.66 -5.57
N LEU A 102 4.43 3.92 -4.74
CA LEU A 102 5.78 3.40 -4.96
C LEU A 102 5.99 2.13 -4.14
N ILE A 103 6.46 1.07 -4.79
CA ILE A 103 6.79 -0.22 -4.15
C ILE A 103 8.18 -0.70 -4.53
N ASN A 104 8.71 -1.63 -3.74
CA ASN A 104 9.91 -2.38 -4.07
C ASN A 104 9.81 -3.84 -3.57
N GLU A 105 10.88 -4.60 -3.74
CA GLU A 105 11.01 -5.99 -3.29
C GLU A 105 10.89 -6.20 -1.77
N SER A 106 10.86 -5.13 -0.99
CA SER A 106 10.64 -5.14 0.46
C SER A 106 9.27 -4.59 0.88
N SER A 107 8.41 -4.24 -0.09
CA SER A 107 7.03 -3.85 0.16
C SER A 107 6.18 -5.11 0.32
N ALA A 108 5.77 -5.45 1.55
CA ALA A 108 5.15 -6.75 1.83
C ALA A 108 3.79 -6.63 2.54
N SER A 109 3.01 -7.73 2.53
CA SER A 109 1.79 -7.90 3.33
C SER A 109 0.79 -6.77 3.12
N THR A 110 0.43 -6.00 4.14
CA THR A 110 -0.54 -4.89 4.07
C THR A 110 -0.17 -3.82 3.04
N ALA A 111 1.13 -3.60 2.78
CA ALA A 111 1.58 -2.71 1.72
C ALA A 111 1.20 -3.26 0.33
N GLU A 112 1.30 -4.58 0.14
CA GLU A 112 0.85 -5.25 -1.08
C GLU A 112 -0.67 -5.20 -1.22
N VAL A 113 -1.41 -5.41 -0.12
CA VAL A 113 -2.88 -5.32 -0.10
C VAL A 113 -3.35 -3.94 -0.55
N LEU A 114 -2.74 -2.86 -0.03
CA LEU A 114 -3.08 -1.50 -0.45
C LEU A 114 -2.73 -1.27 -1.92
N ALA A 115 -1.52 -1.63 -2.34
CA ALA A 115 -1.04 -1.40 -3.70
C ALA A 115 -1.89 -2.15 -4.74
N ILE A 116 -2.07 -3.48 -4.59
CA ILE A 116 -2.85 -4.27 -5.54
C ILE A 116 -4.34 -3.89 -5.51
N GLY A 117 -4.87 -3.64 -4.30
CA GLY A 117 -6.26 -3.26 -4.13
C GLY A 117 -6.60 -1.97 -4.87
N MET A 118 -5.77 -0.94 -4.74
CA MET A 118 -5.97 0.32 -5.45
C MET A 118 -5.64 0.22 -6.95
N GLN A 119 -4.66 -0.59 -7.35
CA GLN A 119 -4.32 -0.84 -8.74
C GLN A 119 -5.46 -1.55 -9.50
N GLU A 120 -5.96 -2.67 -8.97
CA GLU A 120 -7.04 -3.43 -9.61
C GLU A 120 -8.36 -2.67 -9.67
N ASN A 121 -8.63 -1.78 -8.70
CA ASN A 121 -9.76 -0.84 -8.74
C ASN A 121 -9.50 0.41 -9.60
N LYS A 122 -8.33 0.51 -10.26
CA LYS A 122 -7.93 1.65 -11.11
C LYS A 122 -7.94 3.00 -10.37
N SER A 123 -7.76 2.98 -9.06
CA SER A 123 -7.71 4.17 -8.22
C SER A 123 -6.28 4.67 -7.97
N ALA A 124 -5.26 3.89 -8.29
CA ALA A 124 -3.85 4.29 -8.25
C ALA A 124 -3.03 3.62 -9.35
N ILE A 125 -1.92 4.24 -9.71
CA ILE A 125 -0.86 3.68 -10.56
C ILE A 125 0.28 3.22 -9.65
N VAL A 126 0.78 2.03 -9.88
CA VAL A 126 1.88 1.44 -9.09
C VAL A 126 3.19 1.52 -9.87
N ILE A 127 4.25 2.05 -9.23
CA ILE A 127 5.59 2.21 -9.82
C ILE A 127 6.63 1.54 -8.93
N GLY A 128 7.64 0.93 -9.51
CA GLY A 128 8.79 0.39 -8.79
C GLY A 128 9.22 -0.98 -9.27
N THR A 129 9.68 -1.81 -8.37
CA THR A 129 9.98 -3.22 -8.65
C THR A 129 8.89 -4.12 -8.04
N LYS A 130 8.77 -5.32 -8.60
CA LYS A 130 7.79 -6.31 -8.15
C LYS A 130 7.96 -6.62 -6.66
N SER A 131 6.86 -6.64 -5.92
CA SER A 131 6.85 -7.01 -4.50
C SER A 131 6.99 -8.53 -4.29
N PRO A 132 7.32 -8.99 -3.05
CA PRO A 132 7.66 -10.39 -2.82
C PRO A 132 6.47 -11.36 -2.88
N GLY A 133 5.25 -10.91 -2.65
CA GLY A 133 4.09 -11.80 -2.51
C GLY A 133 4.05 -12.49 -1.15
N LEU A 134 4.24 -11.75 -0.09
CA LEU A 134 4.13 -12.22 1.30
C LEU A 134 2.82 -11.72 1.90
N ALA A 135 1.70 -12.21 1.39
CA ALA A 135 0.38 -11.66 1.64
C ALA A 135 -0.49 -12.53 2.57
N LEU A 136 0.01 -13.66 3.07
CA LEU A 136 -0.75 -14.50 3.98
C LEU A 136 -0.88 -13.84 5.36
N PRO A 137 -2.11 -13.59 5.83
CA PRO A 137 -2.35 -13.19 7.21
C PRO A 137 -1.80 -14.25 8.16
N SER A 138 -0.99 -13.84 9.12
CA SER A 138 -0.30 -14.75 10.03
C SER A 138 -0.44 -14.32 11.49
N LEU A 139 -0.30 -15.30 12.39
CA LEU A 139 -0.16 -15.09 13.82
C LEU A 139 1.29 -15.28 14.23
N ILE A 140 1.68 -14.49 15.23
CA ILE A 140 2.97 -14.60 15.91
C ILE A 140 2.68 -15.05 17.34
N ILE A 141 3.27 -16.16 17.76
CA ILE A 141 3.18 -16.68 19.11
C ILE A 141 4.58 -16.84 19.71
N THR A 142 4.67 -16.68 21.03
CA THR A 142 5.89 -17.04 21.78
C THR A 142 5.69 -18.43 22.35
N LEU A 143 6.63 -19.33 22.11
CA LEU A 143 6.64 -20.69 22.62
C LEU A 143 7.16 -20.71 24.07
N GLU A 144 7.00 -21.85 24.77
CA GLU A 144 7.40 -22.01 26.19
C GLU A 144 8.92 -21.79 26.40
N ASP A 145 9.73 -22.09 25.40
CA ASP A 145 11.19 -21.87 25.41
C ASP A 145 11.61 -20.43 25.09
N GLY A 146 10.62 -19.52 24.88
CA GLY A 146 10.86 -18.12 24.52
C GLY A 146 11.09 -17.87 23.04
N SER A 147 11.11 -18.91 22.18
CA SER A 147 11.21 -18.74 20.74
C SER A 147 9.92 -18.14 20.14
N ILE A 148 10.09 -17.41 19.03
CA ILE A 148 8.96 -16.78 18.31
C ILE A 148 8.62 -17.65 17.10
N PHE A 149 7.36 -18.01 16.97
CA PHE A 149 6.82 -18.79 15.87
C PHE A 149 5.76 -17.99 15.13
N GLN A 150 5.95 -17.78 13.82
CA GLN A 150 4.98 -17.14 12.94
C GLN A 150 4.45 -18.16 11.94
N TYR A 151 3.12 -18.23 11.80
CA TYR A 151 2.46 -19.15 10.87
C TYR A 151 1.24 -18.50 10.21
N PRO A 152 0.95 -18.86 8.94
CA PRO A 152 -0.23 -18.33 8.24
C PRO A 152 -1.51 -18.94 8.82
N ILE A 153 -2.57 -18.12 8.87
CA ILE A 153 -3.89 -18.50 9.38
C ILE A 153 -5.00 -18.33 8.34
N ALA A 154 -4.68 -17.71 7.22
CA ALA A 154 -5.66 -17.42 6.18
C ALA A 154 -4.99 -17.30 4.80
N ASP A 155 -5.78 -17.46 3.74
CA ASP A 155 -5.42 -17.06 2.38
C ASP A 155 -5.87 -15.60 2.13
N PHE A 156 -5.25 -14.95 1.15
CA PHE A 156 -5.65 -13.63 0.69
C PHE A 156 -5.91 -13.64 -0.82
N LYS A 157 -7.06 -13.08 -1.21
CA LYS A 157 -7.44 -12.87 -2.61
C LYS A 157 -7.57 -11.38 -2.93
N THR A 158 -7.03 -10.98 -4.08
CA THR A 158 -7.15 -9.62 -4.61
C THR A 158 -8.61 -9.29 -4.95
N PRO A 159 -8.96 -8.02 -5.26
CA PRO A 159 -10.30 -7.66 -5.76
C PRO A 159 -10.79 -8.52 -6.93
N LEU A 160 -9.89 -8.92 -7.83
CA LEU A 160 -10.21 -9.78 -8.97
C LEU A 160 -10.16 -11.28 -8.65
N GLY A 161 -10.06 -11.66 -7.37
CA GLY A 161 -10.06 -13.05 -6.90
C GLY A 161 -8.76 -13.82 -7.12
N LYS A 162 -7.67 -13.16 -7.50
CA LYS A 162 -6.35 -13.79 -7.71
C LYS A 162 -5.63 -14.02 -6.39
N SER A 163 -4.78 -15.04 -6.32
CA SER A 163 -3.84 -15.17 -5.20
C SER A 163 -2.74 -14.12 -5.31
N LEU A 164 -2.40 -13.51 -4.18
CA LEU A 164 -1.28 -12.57 -4.08
C LEU A 164 -0.03 -13.26 -3.53
N GLU A 165 -0.21 -14.30 -2.72
CA GLU A 165 0.87 -15.08 -2.13
C GLU A 165 1.79 -15.68 -3.19
N SER A 166 3.10 -15.55 -3.00
CA SER A 166 4.18 -15.97 -3.91
C SER A 166 4.17 -15.30 -5.30
N ILE A 167 3.14 -14.48 -5.58
CA ILE A 167 3.00 -13.78 -6.86
C ILE A 167 3.47 -12.33 -6.74
N GLY A 168 3.03 -11.61 -5.70
CA GLY A 168 3.34 -10.21 -5.47
C GLY A 168 2.60 -9.25 -6.40
N VAL A 169 2.77 -7.97 -6.13
CA VAL A 169 2.24 -6.87 -6.94
C VAL A 169 3.20 -6.59 -8.09
N LYS A 170 2.72 -6.72 -9.31
CA LYS A 170 3.45 -6.28 -10.50
C LYS A 170 3.16 -4.80 -10.73
N PRO A 171 4.17 -3.91 -10.72
CA PRO A 171 3.93 -2.49 -10.97
C PRO A 171 3.46 -2.23 -12.41
N ASP A 172 2.70 -1.15 -12.60
CA ASP A 172 2.31 -0.67 -13.93
C ASP A 172 3.52 -0.12 -14.70
N TYR A 173 4.46 0.48 -13.98
CA TYR A 173 5.74 0.94 -14.50
C TYR A 173 6.88 0.33 -13.70
N GLU A 174 7.55 -0.63 -14.29
CA GLU A 174 8.71 -1.28 -13.67
C GLU A 174 9.94 -0.40 -13.78
N ILE A 175 10.41 0.10 -12.63
CA ILE A 175 11.59 0.97 -12.53
C ILE A 175 12.42 0.51 -11.34
N LYS A 176 13.68 0.17 -11.62
CA LYS A 176 14.66 -0.14 -10.59
C LYS A 176 15.46 1.11 -10.24
N GLN A 177 15.51 1.47 -8.97
CA GLN A 177 16.35 2.57 -8.49
C GLN A 177 17.83 2.22 -8.67
N SER A 178 18.60 3.18 -9.19
CA SER A 178 20.07 3.09 -9.23
C SER A 178 20.65 3.66 -7.94
N PRO A 179 21.51 2.90 -7.22
CA PRO A 179 22.20 3.42 -6.05
C PRO A 179 23.02 4.67 -6.33
N GLU A 180 23.68 4.74 -7.49
CA GLU A 180 24.51 5.87 -7.91
C GLU A 180 23.65 7.13 -8.10
N LYS A 181 22.50 6.99 -8.76
CA LYS A 181 21.56 8.10 -8.96
C LYS A 181 20.95 8.57 -7.65
N LEU A 182 20.58 7.62 -6.77
CA LEU A 182 20.04 7.97 -5.46
C LEU A 182 21.09 8.71 -4.62
N ALA A 183 22.35 8.28 -4.64
CA ALA A 183 23.46 8.97 -3.98
C ALA A 183 23.70 10.38 -4.54
N ALA A 184 23.41 10.59 -5.82
CA ALA A 184 23.42 11.91 -6.46
C ALA A 184 22.15 12.75 -6.18
N GLY A 185 21.22 12.25 -5.35
CA GLY A 185 19.96 12.93 -5.02
C GLY A 185 18.86 12.74 -6.06
N GLU A 186 19.02 11.82 -7.03
CA GLU A 186 18.04 11.53 -8.07
C GLU A 186 17.25 10.24 -7.74
N ASP A 187 16.00 10.40 -7.28
CA ASP A 187 15.07 9.29 -7.12
C ASP A 187 14.27 9.09 -8.41
N LEU A 188 14.58 8.01 -9.14
CA LEU A 188 13.97 7.71 -10.44
C LEU A 188 12.47 7.42 -10.34
N LEU A 189 12.02 6.82 -9.22
CA LEU A 189 10.62 6.49 -9.02
C LEU A 189 9.80 7.75 -8.75
N ILE A 190 10.32 8.65 -7.90
CA ILE A 190 9.69 9.94 -7.62
C ILE A 190 9.65 10.79 -8.90
N SER A 191 10.75 10.83 -9.67
CA SER A 191 10.81 11.55 -10.93
C SER A 191 9.76 11.05 -11.93
N LYS A 192 9.60 9.73 -12.04
CA LYS A 192 8.56 9.12 -12.90
C LYS A 192 7.15 9.38 -12.39
N ALA A 193 6.94 9.35 -11.08
CA ALA A 193 5.65 9.67 -10.48
C ALA A 193 5.23 11.11 -10.80
N ILE A 194 6.15 12.06 -10.67
CA ILE A 194 5.92 13.47 -11.02
C ILE A 194 5.56 13.60 -12.51
N GLU A 195 6.33 12.96 -13.40
CA GLU A 195 6.04 12.94 -14.84
C GLU A 195 4.61 12.47 -15.14
N LEU A 196 4.19 11.36 -14.52
CA LEU A 196 2.86 10.78 -14.75
C LEU A 196 1.74 11.63 -14.15
N ILE A 197 1.98 12.30 -13.03
CA ILE A 197 1.01 13.23 -12.43
C ILE A 197 0.79 14.43 -13.35
N LEU A 198 1.86 14.99 -13.91
CA LEU A 198 1.82 16.19 -14.74
C LEU A 198 1.37 15.93 -16.19
N LYS A 199 1.45 14.70 -16.64
CA LYS A 199 0.98 14.30 -17.96
C LYS A 199 -0.55 14.31 -18.00
N ASN A 200 -1.13 15.13 -18.86
CA ASN A 200 -2.59 15.22 -19.10
C ASN A 200 -3.16 13.91 -19.65
#